data_87115419a1d06d0c6bd810e6da7596a9
#
_entry.id   87115419a1d06d0c6bd810e6da7596a9
#
_cell.length_a   1.000
_cell.length_b   1.000
_cell.length_c   1.000
_cell.angle_alpha   90.00
_cell.angle_beta   90.00
_cell.angle_gamma   90.00
#
_symmetry.space_group_name_H-M   'P 1'
#
loop_
_entity.id
_entity.type
_entity.pdbx_description
1 polymer ?
#
loop_
_entity_poly.entity_id
_entity_poly.type
_entity_poly.pdbx_seq_one_letter_code
_entity_poly.pdbx_strand_id
1 'polypeptide(L)'
;MLALLALTAGCTSAAPRGQSHTQVCTVTRVSDGDSLRALCPGLGGVTRIRLRGIDAPELRQRYGQQARQAVLALCQKQAIRIPARPARDRYQRVLADVHCGGVDVSLRLVQSGLAWVYRPTAAEYPRLVQAERRAQRARLGLWGDAHPVAPWTWRRQHANR
;
A
#
# COMPACT_ATOMS: atom_id res chain seq x y z
N MET A 1 10.32 -14.88 -69.71
CA MET A 1 9.25 -15.06 -68.68
C MET A 1 9.89 -14.82 -67.30
N LEU A 2 9.68 -13.60 -66.76
CA LEU A 2 10.18 -13.26 -65.41
C LEU A 2 9.00 -13.39 -64.43
N ALA A 3 9.17 -14.28 -63.42
CA ALA A 3 8.18 -14.43 -62.35
C ALA A 3 8.50 -13.44 -61.21
N LEU A 4 7.56 -12.54 -60.94
CA LEU A 4 7.63 -11.59 -59.82
C LEU A 4 7.10 -12.29 -58.54
N LEU A 5 7.96 -12.53 -57.56
CA LEU A 5 7.55 -12.97 -56.22
C LEU A 5 7.11 -11.76 -55.41
N ALA A 6 5.85 -11.68 -55.05
CA ALA A 6 5.31 -10.69 -54.14
C ALA A 6 5.53 -11.17 -52.68
N LEU A 7 6.39 -10.47 -51.92
CA LEU A 7 6.52 -10.64 -50.45
C LEU A 7 5.34 -9.91 -49.77
N THR A 8 4.41 -10.64 -49.17
CA THR A 8 3.38 -10.09 -48.29
C THR A 8 3.97 -9.92 -46.88
N ALA A 9 4.24 -8.68 -46.47
CA ALA A 9 4.59 -8.34 -45.10
C ALA A 9 3.37 -8.47 -44.21
N GLY A 10 3.32 -9.49 -43.36
CA GLY A 10 2.30 -9.69 -42.33
C GLY A 10 2.52 -8.66 -41.19
N CYS A 11 1.65 -7.65 -41.08
CA CYS A 11 1.58 -6.79 -39.90
C CYS A 11 1.00 -7.59 -38.73
N THR A 12 1.87 -8.06 -37.81
CA THR A 12 1.44 -8.57 -36.52
C THR A 12 0.99 -7.40 -35.64
N SER A 13 -0.32 -7.21 -35.54
CA SER A 13 -0.94 -6.26 -34.60
C SER A 13 -0.67 -6.73 -33.19
N ALA A 14 0.21 -6.05 -32.47
CA ALA A 14 0.41 -6.26 -31.04
C ALA A 14 -0.87 -5.85 -30.31
N ALA A 15 -1.51 -6.79 -29.61
CA ALA A 15 -2.67 -6.52 -28.77
C ALA A 15 -2.35 -5.42 -27.74
N PRO A 16 -3.24 -4.44 -27.51
CA PRO A 16 -3.01 -3.39 -26.53
C PRO A 16 -2.88 -4.02 -25.15
N ARG A 17 -1.75 -3.78 -24.48
CA ARG A 17 -1.55 -4.12 -23.07
C ARG A 17 -2.69 -3.51 -22.27
N GLY A 18 -3.47 -4.37 -21.60
CA GLY A 18 -4.67 -3.99 -20.88
C GLY A 18 -4.41 -2.75 -20.02
N GLN A 19 -5.11 -1.67 -20.32
CA GLN A 19 -5.11 -0.46 -19.50
C GLN A 19 -5.64 -0.88 -18.13
N SER A 20 -4.81 -0.78 -17.12
CA SER A 20 -5.25 -0.98 -15.73
C SER A 20 -6.22 0.15 -15.40
N HIS A 21 -7.52 -0.11 -15.58
CA HIS A 21 -8.55 0.85 -15.23
C HIS A 21 -8.42 1.19 -13.74
N THR A 22 -8.12 2.43 -13.44
CA THR A 22 -8.08 2.95 -12.07
C THR A 22 -9.31 3.82 -11.84
N GLN A 23 -9.72 3.95 -10.59
CA GLN A 23 -10.74 4.88 -10.15
C GLN A 23 -10.16 5.84 -9.13
N VAL A 24 -10.78 7.02 -9.04
CA VAL A 24 -10.42 8.05 -8.06
C VAL A 24 -11.34 7.91 -6.85
N CYS A 25 -10.73 7.92 -5.67
CA CYS A 25 -11.41 7.95 -4.38
C CYS A 25 -10.92 9.15 -3.56
N THR A 26 -11.74 9.68 -2.67
CA THR A 26 -11.34 10.74 -1.73
C THR A 26 -11.23 10.18 -0.32
N VAL A 27 -10.08 10.35 0.32
CA VAL A 27 -9.87 9.88 1.70
C VAL A 27 -10.75 10.67 2.66
N THR A 28 -11.64 9.97 3.37
CA THR A 28 -12.58 10.56 4.33
C THR A 28 -12.14 10.37 5.78
N ARG A 29 -11.40 9.29 6.07
CA ARG A 29 -10.93 8.99 7.43
C ARG A 29 -9.67 8.13 7.41
N VAL A 30 -8.71 8.41 8.28
CA VAL A 30 -7.59 7.53 8.60
C VAL A 30 -7.90 6.80 9.90
N SER A 31 -7.94 5.47 9.85
CA SER A 31 -8.27 4.63 11.01
C SER A 31 -7.04 4.39 11.89
N ASP A 32 -5.96 3.97 11.28
CA ASP A 32 -4.65 3.68 11.91
C ASP A 32 -3.51 3.90 10.90
N GLY A 33 -2.32 3.39 11.18
CA GLY A 33 -1.13 3.58 10.34
C GLY A 33 -1.15 2.85 8.99
N ASP A 34 -2.08 1.94 8.76
CA ASP A 34 -2.15 1.19 7.50
C ASP A 34 -3.58 0.95 6.98
N SER A 35 -4.57 1.56 7.62
CA SER A 35 -5.97 1.44 7.23
C SER A 35 -6.66 2.79 7.18
N LEU A 36 -7.39 3.03 6.10
CA LEU A 36 -8.16 4.26 5.90
C LEU A 36 -9.53 3.97 5.25
N ARG A 37 -10.39 4.98 5.23
CA ARG A 37 -11.65 4.97 4.50
C ARG A 37 -11.62 6.03 3.42
N ALA A 38 -12.14 5.70 2.26
CA ALA A 38 -12.26 6.64 1.15
C ALA A 38 -13.63 6.52 0.48
N LEU A 39 -14.16 7.62 0.02
CA LEU A 39 -15.34 7.65 -0.85
C LEU A 39 -14.89 7.27 -2.25
N CYS A 40 -15.36 6.11 -2.71
CA CYS A 40 -15.03 5.51 -4.00
C CYS A 40 -16.33 5.31 -4.81
N PRO A 41 -16.73 6.25 -5.66
CA PRO A 41 -18.00 6.14 -6.40
C PRO A 41 -18.10 4.85 -7.21
N GLY A 42 -17.03 4.43 -7.87
CA GLY A 42 -16.98 3.19 -8.66
C GLY A 42 -17.06 1.90 -7.83
N LEU A 43 -17.01 1.96 -6.49
CA LEU A 43 -17.19 0.82 -5.58
C LEU A 43 -18.46 0.93 -4.74
N GLY A 44 -19.37 1.84 -5.09
CA GLY A 44 -20.66 2.00 -4.41
C GLY A 44 -20.58 2.84 -3.13
N GLY A 45 -19.53 3.63 -2.91
CA GLY A 45 -19.48 4.56 -1.78
C GLY A 45 -18.25 4.43 -0.88
N VAL A 46 -18.45 4.58 0.45
CA VAL A 46 -17.34 4.56 1.41
C VAL A 46 -16.74 3.16 1.54
N THR A 47 -15.49 3.06 1.17
CA THR A 47 -14.73 1.81 1.11
C THR A 47 -13.61 1.81 2.17
N ARG A 48 -13.42 0.67 2.84
CA ARG A 48 -12.27 0.44 3.72
C ARG A 48 -11.07 0.00 2.88
N ILE A 49 -9.93 0.67 3.06
CA ILE A 49 -8.70 0.39 2.31
C ILE A 49 -7.62 -0.01 3.31
N ARG A 50 -6.88 -1.08 2.98
CA ARG A 50 -5.69 -1.55 3.67
C ARG A 50 -4.48 -1.31 2.78
N LEU A 51 -3.50 -0.59 3.29
CA LEU A 51 -2.25 -0.33 2.58
C LEU A 51 -1.48 -1.64 2.38
N ARG A 52 -1.04 -1.89 1.15
CA ARG A 52 -0.27 -3.10 0.80
C ARG A 52 1.17 -2.99 1.27
N GLY A 53 1.79 -4.15 1.43
CA GLY A 53 3.22 -4.29 1.69
C GLY A 53 3.68 -3.94 3.10
N ILE A 54 2.83 -3.37 3.96
CA ILE A 54 3.18 -2.96 5.32
C ILE A 54 2.24 -3.51 6.39
N ASP A 55 2.70 -3.48 7.64
CA ASP A 55 1.90 -3.73 8.85
C ASP A 55 2.33 -2.68 9.89
N ALA A 56 1.43 -1.75 10.21
CA ALA A 56 1.71 -0.67 11.15
C ALA A 56 1.36 -1.08 12.58
N PRO A 57 2.01 -0.47 13.59
CA PRO A 57 1.63 -0.68 14.98
C PRO A 57 0.16 -0.34 15.23
N GLU A 58 -0.51 -1.15 16.06
CA GLU A 58 -1.88 -0.91 16.49
C GLU A 58 -2.01 0.42 17.24
N LEU A 59 -3.19 1.05 17.25
CA LEU A 59 -3.38 2.37 17.88
C LEU A 59 -2.93 2.43 19.35
N ARG A 60 -3.08 1.33 20.09
CA ARG A 60 -2.68 1.20 21.50
C ARG A 60 -1.24 0.70 21.66
N GLN A 61 -0.59 0.32 20.58
CA GLN A 61 0.81 -0.07 20.55
C GLN A 61 1.69 1.18 20.47
N ARG A 62 2.90 1.10 21.03
CA ARG A 62 3.90 2.17 20.88
C ARG A 62 4.10 2.48 19.39
N TYR A 63 4.21 3.75 19.03
CA TYR A 63 4.23 4.30 17.66
C TYR A 63 2.94 4.17 16.85
N GLY A 64 1.87 3.52 17.33
CA GLY A 64 0.62 3.42 16.59
C GLY A 64 -0.04 4.76 16.31
N GLN A 65 -0.08 5.66 17.30
CA GLN A 65 -0.61 7.02 17.12
C GLN A 65 0.27 7.84 16.17
N GLN A 66 1.60 7.72 16.27
CA GLN A 66 2.53 8.41 15.37
C GLN A 66 2.37 7.93 13.92
N ALA A 67 2.24 6.62 13.69
CA ALA A 67 1.96 6.06 12.38
C ALA A 67 0.65 6.61 11.80
N ARG A 68 -0.43 6.63 12.61
CA ARG A 68 -1.71 7.22 12.20
C ARG A 68 -1.59 8.71 11.87
N GLN A 69 -0.89 9.49 12.69
CA GLN A 69 -0.69 10.93 12.44
C GLN A 69 0.10 11.20 11.16
N ALA A 70 1.10 10.38 10.86
CA ALA A 70 1.84 10.46 9.61
C ALA A 70 0.93 10.24 8.39
N VAL A 71 0.03 9.25 8.43
CA VAL A 71 -0.94 9.02 7.36
C VAL A 71 -1.97 10.16 7.27
N LEU A 72 -2.44 10.69 8.42
CA LEU A 72 -3.34 11.84 8.46
C LEU A 72 -2.71 13.06 7.77
N ALA A 73 -1.47 13.39 8.10
CA ALA A 73 -0.76 14.52 7.51
C ALA A 73 -0.61 14.40 5.99
N LEU A 74 -0.43 13.18 5.48
CA LEU A 74 -0.29 12.93 4.05
C LEU A 74 -1.63 12.87 3.32
N CYS A 75 -2.63 12.20 3.89
CA CYS A 75 -3.78 11.70 3.13
C CYS A 75 -5.13 12.32 3.49
N GLN A 76 -5.25 13.07 4.59
CA GLN A 76 -6.53 13.64 4.98
C GLN A 76 -7.14 14.49 3.86
N LYS A 77 -8.34 14.13 3.43
CA LYS A 77 -9.10 14.76 2.32
C LYS A 77 -8.39 14.71 0.95
N GLN A 78 -7.34 13.90 0.80
CA GLN A 78 -6.63 13.75 -0.48
C GLN A 78 -7.38 12.80 -1.42
N ALA A 79 -7.24 13.08 -2.74
CA ALA A 79 -7.63 12.15 -3.78
C ALA A 79 -6.55 11.06 -3.92
N ILE A 80 -7.01 9.80 -4.03
CA ILE A 80 -6.16 8.64 -4.27
C ILE A 80 -6.66 7.86 -5.48
N ARG A 81 -5.75 7.14 -6.13
CA ARG A 81 -6.10 6.22 -7.24
C ARG A 81 -5.93 4.79 -6.78
N ILE A 82 -6.94 3.97 -7.05
CA ILE A 82 -6.92 2.53 -6.79
C ILE A 82 -7.40 1.78 -8.03
N PRO A 83 -7.10 0.47 -8.19
CA PRO A 83 -7.66 -0.32 -9.29
C PRO A 83 -9.18 -0.27 -9.30
N ALA A 84 -9.80 -0.26 -10.49
CA ALA A 84 -11.27 -0.28 -10.62
C ALA A 84 -11.88 -1.58 -10.10
N ARG A 85 -11.10 -2.70 -10.19
CA ARG A 85 -11.45 -4.02 -9.64
C ARG A 85 -10.36 -4.46 -8.66
N PRO A 86 -10.34 -3.90 -7.44
CA PRO A 86 -9.28 -4.16 -6.49
C PRO A 86 -9.45 -5.53 -5.81
N ALA A 87 -8.33 -6.17 -5.46
CA ALA A 87 -8.34 -7.29 -4.55
C ALA A 87 -8.84 -6.89 -3.16
N ARG A 88 -9.48 -7.83 -2.46
CA ARG A 88 -9.95 -7.65 -1.08
C ARG A 88 -9.35 -8.70 -0.16
N ASP A 89 -9.16 -8.34 1.07
CA ASP A 89 -8.78 -9.30 2.11
C ASP A 89 -10.02 -10.04 2.68
N ARG A 90 -9.77 -10.98 3.60
CA ARG A 90 -10.83 -11.74 4.28
C ARG A 90 -11.82 -10.86 5.07
N TYR A 91 -11.46 -9.63 5.38
CA TYR A 91 -12.31 -8.65 6.08
C TYR A 91 -13.01 -7.69 5.12
N GLN A 92 -12.98 -7.99 3.82
CA GLN A 92 -13.55 -7.17 2.75
C GLN A 92 -12.93 -5.77 2.63
N ARG A 93 -11.71 -5.55 3.14
CA ARG A 93 -10.96 -4.32 2.89
C ARG A 93 -10.30 -4.40 1.52
N VAL A 94 -10.34 -3.32 0.77
CA VAL A 94 -9.62 -3.19 -0.49
C VAL A 94 -8.12 -3.13 -0.20
N LEU A 95 -7.34 -3.97 -0.87
CA LEU A 95 -5.87 -3.94 -0.81
C LEU A 95 -5.36 -2.99 -1.89
N ALA A 96 -4.67 -1.92 -1.50
CA ALA A 96 -4.17 -0.93 -2.46
C ALA A 96 -2.80 -0.36 -2.08
N ASP A 97 -2.01 -0.07 -3.10
CA ASP A 97 -0.86 0.82 -3.00
C ASP A 97 -1.41 2.25 -3.08
N VAL A 98 -1.20 3.05 -2.05
CA VAL A 98 -1.81 4.36 -1.90
C VAL A 98 -0.76 5.45 -2.02
N HIS A 99 -1.05 6.42 -2.89
CA HIS A 99 -0.26 7.63 -3.04
C HIS A 99 -1.13 8.85 -2.69
N CYS A 100 -0.64 9.67 -1.78
CA CYS A 100 -1.28 10.92 -1.36
C CYS A 100 -0.36 12.09 -1.73
N GLY A 101 -0.84 13.02 -2.56
CA GLY A 101 0.00 14.12 -3.05
C GLY A 101 1.27 13.64 -3.77
N GLY A 102 1.22 12.51 -4.48
CA GLY A 102 2.37 11.90 -5.16
C GLY A 102 3.30 11.09 -4.25
N VAL A 103 3.09 11.08 -2.92
CA VAL A 103 3.90 10.34 -1.95
C VAL A 103 3.36 8.92 -1.79
N ASP A 104 4.21 7.91 -2.00
CA ASP A 104 3.92 6.51 -1.62
C ASP A 104 3.85 6.42 -0.09
N VAL A 105 2.65 6.17 0.43
CA VAL A 105 2.37 6.18 1.86
C VAL A 105 3.06 5.02 2.58
N SER A 106 3.01 3.81 2.01
CA SER A 106 3.67 2.63 2.57
C SER A 106 5.18 2.85 2.69
N LEU A 107 5.80 3.35 1.61
CA LEU A 107 7.24 3.64 1.60
C LEU A 107 7.61 4.71 2.62
N ARG A 108 6.84 5.79 2.72
CA ARG A 108 7.10 6.88 3.68
C ARG A 108 7.06 6.37 5.12
N LEU A 109 6.07 5.56 5.49
CA LEU A 109 5.96 5.01 6.84
C LEU A 109 7.13 4.09 7.18
N VAL A 110 7.52 3.21 6.26
CA VAL A 110 8.68 2.31 6.47
C VAL A 110 9.98 3.11 6.58
N GLN A 111 10.19 4.11 5.74
CA GLN A 111 11.37 5.00 5.81
C GLN A 111 11.48 5.73 7.14
N SER A 112 10.34 6.12 7.72
CA SER A 112 10.28 6.81 9.01
C SER A 112 10.32 5.86 10.22
N GLY A 113 10.39 4.56 10.01
CA GLY A 113 10.33 3.56 11.07
C GLY A 113 8.96 3.54 11.79
N LEU A 114 7.87 3.82 11.07
CA LEU A 114 6.50 3.84 11.59
C LEU A 114 5.66 2.66 11.13
N ALA A 115 6.21 1.77 10.31
CA ALA A 115 5.59 0.52 9.91
C ALA A 115 6.65 -0.55 9.65
N TRP A 116 6.25 -1.81 9.79
CA TRP A 116 7.00 -2.99 9.39
C TRP A 116 6.65 -3.35 7.94
N VAL A 117 7.59 -3.95 7.23
CA VAL A 117 7.27 -4.64 5.97
C VAL A 117 6.45 -5.89 6.30
N TYR A 118 5.32 -6.07 5.62
CA TYR A 118 4.48 -7.24 5.78
C TYR A 118 5.15 -8.48 5.19
N ARG A 119 5.61 -9.39 6.04
CA ARG A 119 6.49 -10.50 5.67
C ARG A 119 5.95 -11.41 4.57
N PRO A 120 4.65 -11.79 4.56
CA PRO A 120 4.12 -12.68 3.53
C PRO A 120 4.23 -12.14 2.09
N THR A 121 4.26 -10.82 1.91
CA THR A 121 4.37 -10.19 0.59
C THR A 121 5.69 -9.44 0.38
N ALA A 122 6.67 -9.61 1.26
CA ALA A 122 7.94 -8.84 1.22
C ALA A 122 8.69 -8.98 -0.13
N ALA A 123 8.61 -10.14 -0.77
CA ALA A 123 9.25 -10.38 -2.06
C ALA A 123 8.66 -9.49 -3.19
N GLU A 124 7.38 -9.10 -3.08
CA GLU A 124 6.72 -8.20 -4.03
C GLU A 124 7.15 -6.73 -3.85
N TYR A 125 7.74 -6.39 -2.68
CA TYR A 125 8.07 -5.02 -2.27
C TYR A 125 9.54 -4.82 -1.91
N PRO A 126 10.50 -5.07 -2.82
CA PRO A 126 11.95 -4.97 -2.52
C PRO A 126 12.36 -3.56 -2.08
N ARG A 127 11.68 -2.50 -2.55
CA ARG A 127 11.93 -1.12 -2.12
C ARG A 127 11.55 -0.90 -0.65
N LEU A 128 10.46 -1.49 -0.17
CA LEU A 128 10.06 -1.42 1.22
C LEU A 128 11.05 -2.17 2.12
N VAL A 129 11.50 -3.37 1.69
CA VAL A 129 12.51 -4.14 2.41
C VAL A 129 13.83 -3.35 2.56
N GLN A 130 14.26 -2.68 1.49
CA GLN A 130 15.46 -1.85 1.54
C GLN A 130 15.27 -0.64 2.47
N ALA A 131 14.10 0.00 2.42
CA ALA A 131 13.75 1.13 3.30
C ALA A 131 13.72 0.72 4.77
N GLU A 132 13.11 -0.43 5.11
CA GLU A 132 13.10 -0.98 6.46
C GLU A 132 14.52 -1.21 7.00
N ARG A 133 15.39 -1.85 6.20
CA ARG A 133 16.80 -2.06 6.58
C ARG A 133 17.54 -0.74 6.86
N ARG A 134 17.26 0.31 6.09
CA ARG A 134 17.83 1.65 6.33
C ARG A 134 17.31 2.27 7.63
N ALA A 135 15.99 2.22 7.86
CA ALA A 135 15.37 2.71 9.07
C ALA A 135 15.89 1.99 10.32
N GLN A 136 16.09 0.66 10.25
CA GLN A 136 16.68 -0.16 11.31
C GLN A 136 18.11 0.28 11.66
N ARG A 137 18.97 0.43 10.64
CA ARG A 137 20.35 0.88 10.86
C ARG A 137 20.42 2.28 11.46
N ALA A 138 19.51 3.17 11.06
CA ALA A 138 19.41 4.53 11.55
C ALA A 138 18.62 4.66 12.86
N ARG A 139 18.10 3.55 13.42
CA ARG A 139 17.29 3.50 14.64
C ARG A 139 16.10 4.45 14.62
N LEU A 140 15.44 4.61 13.47
CA LEU A 140 14.32 5.53 13.30
C LEU A 140 13.02 4.95 13.87
N GLY A 141 12.23 5.81 14.50
CA GLY A 141 10.91 5.44 15.01
C GLY A 141 10.95 4.22 15.92
N LEU A 142 10.14 3.20 15.59
CA LEU A 142 10.06 1.93 16.35
C LEU A 142 11.41 1.21 16.48
N TRP A 143 12.36 1.45 15.57
CA TRP A 143 13.69 0.82 15.59
C TRP A 143 14.66 1.48 16.59
N GLY A 144 14.25 2.62 17.20
CA GLY A 144 14.96 3.20 18.35
C GLY A 144 14.74 2.43 19.66
N ASP A 145 13.72 1.56 19.70
CA ASP A 145 13.48 0.70 20.87
C ASP A 145 14.49 -0.44 20.92
N ALA A 146 14.89 -0.83 22.13
CA ALA A 146 15.76 -1.98 22.33
C ALA A 146 15.10 -3.30 21.86
N HIS A 147 13.77 -3.41 22.04
CA HIS A 147 12.97 -4.59 21.69
C HIS A 147 11.69 -4.17 20.96
N PRO A 148 11.77 -3.79 19.67
CA PRO A 148 10.60 -3.39 18.92
C PRO A 148 9.65 -4.57 18.72
N VAL A 149 8.39 -4.42 19.15
CA VAL A 149 7.36 -5.45 19.04
C VAL A 149 6.63 -5.31 17.72
N ALA A 150 6.59 -6.37 16.92
CA ALA A 150 5.88 -6.37 15.66
C ALA A 150 4.35 -6.41 15.87
N PRO A 151 3.54 -5.76 14.98
CA PRO A 151 2.07 -5.68 15.14
C PRO A 151 1.41 -7.06 15.25
N TRP A 152 1.84 -8.04 14.47
CA TRP A 152 1.30 -9.41 14.56
C TRP A 152 1.61 -10.11 15.88
N THR A 153 2.73 -9.79 16.53
CA THR A 153 3.05 -10.28 17.88
C THR A 153 2.20 -9.57 18.93
N TRP A 154 2.07 -8.25 18.81
CA TRP A 154 1.18 -7.46 19.66
C TRP A 154 -0.25 -7.99 19.64
N ARG A 155 -0.84 -8.21 18.45
CA ARG A 155 -2.20 -8.77 18.31
C ARG A 155 -2.35 -10.12 19.00
N ARG A 156 -1.38 -11.03 18.86
CA ARG A 156 -1.42 -12.33 19.57
C ARG A 156 -1.40 -12.18 21.08
N GLN A 157 -0.62 -11.26 21.61
CA GLN A 157 -0.51 -11.00 23.05
C GLN A 157 -1.75 -10.33 23.64
N HIS A 158 -2.58 -9.65 22.82
CA HIS A 158 -3.74 -8.88 23.24
C HIS A 158 -5.06 -9.40 22.66
N ALA A 159 -5.09 -10.58 22.06
CA ALA A 159 -6.28 -11.17 21.45
C ALA A 159 -7.40 -11.52 22.45
N ASN A 160 -7.06 -11.65 23.74
CA ASN A 160 -7.97 -12.10 24.81
C ASN A 160 -8.29 -10.98 25.83
N ARG A 161 -8.14 -9.72 25.43
CA ARG A 161 -8.48 -8.57 26.31
C ARG A 161 -9.61 -7.73 25.77
#